data_2e3fd7f6a5b6759deadad4f21d98638b
#
_entry.id   2e3fd7f6a5b6759deadad4f21d98638b
#
_cell.length_a   1.000
_cell.length_b   1.000
_cell.length_c   1.000
_cell.angle_alpha   90.00
_cell.angle_beta   90.00
_cell.angle_gamma   90.00
#
_symmetry.space_group_name_H-M   'P 1'
#
loop_
_entity.id
_entity.type
_entity.pdbx_description
1 polymer ?
#
loop_
_entity_poly.entity_id
_entity_poly.type
_entity_poly.pdbx_seq_one_letter_code
_entity_poly.pdbx_strand_id
1 'polypeptide(L)'
;AGGDPEKYVLLPDDTEEAFKAEMQIIKEKRAKIFLQQEEEKQENLAKKLEIIEKIKAMATSPEEANNSYQEFKNLQQEWKEIKAIPADKANEVWKNYQLYVEQFYDLLKLNNEAREYDFKKNLEAKTKLCEAAEKLAEEPDVISAFHKLQDLHQEYREIGPVAKDLRESIWTRFKNASTVINKKH
;
A
#
# COMPACT_ATOMS: atom_id res chain seq x y z
N ALA A 1 -39.86 -42.06 -7.15
CA ALA A 1 -40.48 -42.15 -7.25
C ALA A 1 -41.76 -42.84 -7.54
N GLY A 2 -42.34 -43.67 -7.09
CA GLY A 2 -43.66 -44.27 -7.39
C GLY A 2 -44.80 -43.29 -7.72
N GLY A 3 -44.50 -42.13 -8.21
CA GLY A 3 -45.46 -41.13 -8.53
C GLY A 3 -45.60 -40.85 -10.01
N ASP A 4 -46.24 -39.74 -10.33
CA ASP A 4 -46.44 -39.25 -11.67
C ASP A 4 -45.10 -38.94 -12.35
N PRO A 5 -44.79 -39.55 -13.52
CA PRO A 5 -43.56 -39.27 -14.24
C PRO A 5 -43.40 -37.79 -14.63
N GLU A 6 -44.48 -37.12 -14.96
CA GLU A 6 -44.46 -35.68 -15.29
C GLU A 6 -44.05 -34.87 -14.08
N LYS A 7 -44.55 -35.19 -12.91
CA LYS A 7 -44.20 -34.51 -11.68
C LYS A 7 -42.75 -34.74 -11.28
N TYR A 8 -42.22 -35.91 -11.58
CA TYR A 8 -40.83 -36.24 -11.36
C TYR A 8 -39.88 -35.43 -12.26
N VAL A 9 -40.28 -35.22 -13.51
CA VAL A 9 -39.52 -34.43 -14.50
C VAL A 9 -39.55 -32.94 -14.14
N LEU A 10 -40.69 -32.41 -13.69
CA LEU A 10 -40.82 -30.98 -13.33
C LEU A 10 -39.99 -30.58 -12.14
N LEU A 11 -39.83 -31.46 -11.14
CA LEU A 11 -39.04 -31.13 -9.94
C LEU A 11 -37.59 -30.81 -10.25
N PRO A 12 -36.83 -31.57 -11.10
CA PRO A 12 -35.49 -31.21 -11.48
C PRO A 12 -35.42 -29.86 -12.22
N ASP A 13 -36.35 -29.57 -13.08
CA ASP A 13 -36.39 -28.31 -13.82
C ASP A 13 -36.61 -27.11 -12.91
N ASP A 14 -37.54 -27.21 -11.94
CA ASP A 14 -37.76 -26.18 -10.94
C ASP A 14 -36.52 -25.97 -10.06
N THR A 15 -35.84 -27.05 -9.70
CA THR A 15 -34.62 -27.02 -8.92
C THR A 15 -33.50 -26.33 -9.71
N GLU A 16 -33.38 -26.61 -11.03
CA GLU A 16 -32.39 -25.96 -11.87
C GLU A 16 -32.66 -24.46 -12.01
N GLU A 17 -33.92 -24.08 -12.21
CA GLU A 17 -34.27 -22.65 -12.30
C GLU A 17 -34.00 -21.92 -10.99
N ALA A 18 -34.34 -22.50 -9.86
CA ALA A 18 -34.04 -21.94 -8.55
C ALA A 18 -32.53 -21.80 -8.33
N PHE A 19 -31.77 -22.81 -8.73
CA PHE A 19 -30.30 -22.79 -8.65
C PHE A 19 -29.71 -21.69 -9.54
N LYS A 20 -30.18 -21.57 -10.77
CA LYS A 20 -29.74 -20.53 -11.71
C LYS A 20 -30.07 -19.14 -11.18
N ALA A 21 -31.24 -18.94 -10.60
CA ALA A 21 -31.64 -17.68 -9.99
C ALA A 21 -30.74 -17.31 -8.82
N GLU A 22 -30.43 -18.27 -7.94
CA GLU A 22 -29.52 -18.06 -6.82
C GLU A 22 -28.11 -17.72 -7.30
N MET A 23 -27.60 -18.41 -8.30
CA MET A 23 -26.30 -18.14 -8.89
C MET A 23 -26.24 -16.75 -9.53
N GLN A 24 -27.32 -16.33 -10.16
CA GLN A 24 -27.41 -15.00 -10.76
C GLN A 24 -27.36 -13.91 -9.68
N ILE A 25 -28.08 -14.09 -8.58
CA ILE A 25 -28.06 -13.17 -7.44
C ILE A 25 -26.66 -13.08 -6.85
N ILE A 26 -25.97 -14.21 -6.69
CA ILE A 26 -24.58 -14.24 -6.17
C ILE A 26 -23.64 -13.49 -7.12
N LYS A 27 -23.76 -13.71 -8.42
CA LYS A 27 -22.95 -13.00 -9.44
C LYS A 27 -23.19 -11.50 -9.40
N GLU A 28 -24.44 -11.08 -9.28
CA GLU A 28 -24.81 -9.66 -9.18
C GLU A 28 -24.25 -9.02 -7.92
N LYS A 29 -24.32 -9.71 -6.78
CA LYS A 29 -23.75 -9.24 -5.51
C LYS A 29 -22.23 -9.12 -5.60
N ARG A 30 -21.56 -10.11 -6.17
CA ARG A 30 -20.10 -10.09 -6.36
C ARG A 30 -19.68 -8.95 -7.28
N ALA A 31 -20.39 -8.75 -8.39
CA ALA A 31 -20.12 -7.66 -9.33
C ALA A 31 -20.30 -6.30 -8.64
N LYS A 32 -21.33 -6.15 -7.83
CA LYS A 32 -21.60 -4.92 -7.08
C LYS A 32 -20.49 -4.63 -6.05
N ILE A 33 -20.08 -5.65 -5.31
CA ILE A 33 -18.98 -5.52 -4.34
C ILE A 33 -17.68 -5.14 -5.06
N PHE A 34 -17.39 -5.78 -6.19
CA PHE A 34 -16.22 -5.49 -7.00
C PHE A 34 -16.22 -4.03 -7.48
N LEU A 35 -17.35 -3.54 -8.00
CA LEU A 35 -17.49 -2.15 -8.43
C LEU A 35 -17.28 -1.18 -7.27
N GLN A 36 -17.83 -1.47 -6.09
CA GLN A 36 -17.64 -0.64 -4.90
C GLN A 36 -16.18 -0.58 -4.50
N GLN A 37 -15.48 -1.72 -4.52
CA GLN A 37 -14.05 -1.79 -4.20
C GLN A 37 -13.22 -0.99 -5.19
N GLU A 38 -13.54 -1.07 -6.49
CA GLU A 38 -12.84 -0.30 -7.52
C GLU A 38 -13.10 1.21 -7.37
N GLU A 39 -14.34 1.60 -7.06
CA GLU A 39 -14.67 3.00 -6.78
C GLU A 39 -13.92 3.54 -5.56
N GLU A 40 -13.84 2.75 -4.49
CA GLU A 40 -13.08 3.11 -3.29
C GLU A 40 -11.60 3.27 -3.60
N LYS A 41 -11.03 2.38 -4.42
CA LYS A 41 -9.63 2.48 -4.85
C LYS A 41 -9.38 3.75 -5.65
N GLN A 42 -10.31 4.13 -6.54
CA GLN A 42 -10.20 5.36 -7.31
C GLN A 42 -10.31 6.60 -6.43
N GLU A 43 -11.21 6.59 -5.46
CA GLU A 43 -11.33 7.66 -4.47
C GLU A 43 -10.06 7.79 -3.63
N ASN A 44 -9.50 6.66 -3.19
CA ASN A 44 -8.25 6.61 -2.43
C ASN A 44 -7.09 7.15 -3.27
N LEU A 45 -7.05 6.78 -4.55
CA LEU A 45 -6.05 7.29 -5.48
C LEU A 45 -6.14 8.82 -5.60
N ALA A 46 -7.36 9.36 -5.77
CA ALA A 46 -7.58 10.79 -5.86
C ALA A 46 -7.11 11.51 -4.60
N LYS A 47 -7.38 10.95 -3.43
CA LYS A 47 -6.94 11.49 -2.13
C LYS A 47 -5.41 11.51 -2.03
N LYS A 48 -4.75 10.44 -2.44
CA LYS A 48 -3.29 10.36 -2.42
C LYS A 48 -2.66 11.36 -3.39
N LEU A 49 -3.21 11.50 -4.58
CA LEU A 49 -2.72 12.48 -5.55
C LEU A 49 -2.91 13.91 -5.05
N GLU A 50 -4.00 14.20 -4.37
CA GLU A 50 -4.24 15.50 -3.74
C GLU A 50 -3.20 15.80 -2.65
N ILE A 51 -2.86 14.81 -1.82
CA ILE A 51 -1.81 14.94 -0.80
C ILE A 51 -0.47 15.25 -1.46
N ILE A 52 -0.12 14.53 -2.52
CA ILE A 52 1.12 14.75 -3.27
C ILE A 52 1.18 16.19 -3.79
N GLU A 53 0.09 16.70 -4.38
CA GLU A 53 0.04 18.07 -4.90
C GLU A 53 0.19 19.10 -3.79
N LYS A 54 -0.39 18.87 -2.63
CA LYS A 54 -0.25 19.75 -1.46
C LYS A 54 1.19 19.77 -0.96
N ILE A 55 1.85 18.62 -0.87
CA ILE A 55 3.24 18.52 -0.45
C ILE A 55 4.15 19.20 -1.47
N LYS A 56 3.89 19.01 -2.74
CA LYS A 56 4.62 19.67 -3.83
C LYS A 56 4.56 21.20 -3.69
N ALA A 57 3.39 21.73 -3.39
CA ALA A 57 3.20 23.18 -3.16
C ALA A 57 3.98 23.67 -1.95
N MET A 58 4.11 22.85 -0.90
CA MET A 58 4.88 23.16 0.30
C MET A 58 6.39 23.09 0.08
N ALA A 59 6.84 22.26 -0.86
CA ALA A 59 8.25 22.01 -1.13
C ALA A 59 8.80 22.93 -2.22
N THR A 60 8.43 24.21 -2.19
CA THR A 60 8.87 25.21 -3.19
C THR A 60 10.03 26.05 -2.70
N SER A 61 10.13 26.28 -1.40
CA SER A 61 11.20 27.08 -0.79
C SER A 61 11.41 26.66 0.66
N PRO A 62 12.57 26.93 1.27
CA PRO A 62 12.79 26.67 2.68
C PRO A 62 11.81 27.40 3.60
N GLU A 63 11.43 28.62 3.26
CA GLU A 63 10.48 29.40 4.04
C GLU A 63 9.10 28.73 4.04
N GLU A 64 8.61 28.34 2.86
CA GLU A 64 7.32 27.67 2.72
C GLU A 64 7.31 26.34 3.46
N ALA A 65 8.38 25.55 3.32
CA ALA A 65 8.52 24.26 4.02
C ALA A 65 8.47 24.44 5.54
N ASN A 66 9.20 25.40 6.08
CA ASN A 66 9.21 25.67 7.51
C ASN A 66 7.83 26.11 8.03
N ASN A 67 7.13 26.96 7.29
CA ASN A 67 5.80 27.44 7.66
C ASN A 67 4.73 26.36 7.58
N SER A 68 4.93 25.35 6.73
CA SER A 68 3.97 24.27 6.47
C SER A 68 4.29 22.97 7.20
N TYR A 69 5.28 22.95 8.10
CA TYR A 69 5.74 21.73 8.75
C TYR A 69 4.62 20.97 9.46
N GLN A 70 3.80 21.67 10.24
CA GLN A 70 2.69 21.03 10.96
C GLN A 70 1.65 20.46 10.00
N GLU A 71 1.28 21.22 8.96
CA GLU A 71 0.37 20.76 7.93
C GLU A 71 0.93 19.54 7.20
N PHE A 72 2.22 19.55 6.89
CA PHE A 72 2.93 18.42 6.30
C PHE A 72 2.80 17.16 7.15
N LYS A 73 3.00 17.27 8.47
CA LYS A 73 2.85 16.13 9.39
C LYS A 73 1.42 15.60 9.38
N ASN A 74 0.43 16.46 9.30
CA ASN A 74 -0.97 16.08 9.19
C ASN A 74 -1.23 15.32 7.88
N LEU A 75 -0.66 15.77 6.77
CA LEU A 75 -0.78 15.10 5.48
C LEU A 75 -0.11 13.73 5.47
N GLN A 76 1.03 13.57 6.14
CA GLN A 76 1.66 12.26 6.30
C GLN A 76 0.76 11.29 7.05
N GLN A 77 0.08 11.77 8.09
CA GLN A 77 -0.85 10.95 8.86
C GLN A 77 -2.07 10.56 8.00
N GLU A 78 -2.62 11.50 7.25
CA GLU A 78 -3.71 11.21 6.31
C GLU A 78 -3.31 10.17 5.26
N TRP A 79 -2.09 10.27 4.74
CA TRP A 79 -1.56 9.30 3.79
C TRP A 79 -1.59 7.88 4.34
N LYS A 80 -1.17 7.70 5.59
CA LYS A 80 -1.16 6.39 6.25
C LYS A 80 -2.56 5.82 6.45
N GLU A 81 -3.55 6.68 6.62
CA GLU A 81 -4.95 6.28 6.83
C GLU A 81 -5.65 5.89 5.53
N ILE A 82 -5.14 6.32 4.37
CA ILE A 82 -5.73 5.97 3.09
C ILE A 82 -5.41 4.51 2.77
N LYS A 83 -6.47 3.76 2.44
CA LYS A 83 -6.38 2.32 2.17
C LYS A 83 -5.92 2.04 0.73
N ALA A 84 -6.32 0.88 0.20
CA ALA A 84 -5.86 0.41 -1.09
C ALA A 84 -6.17 1.36 -2.25
N ILE A 85 -5.23 1.44 -3.19
CA ILE A 85 -5.38 2.12 -4.48
C ILE A 85 -5.18 1.09 -5.59
N PRO A 86 -5.52 1.41 -6.87
CA PRO A 86 -5.28 0.47 -7.96
C PRO A 86 -3.81 0.03 -8.01
N ALA A 87 -3.58 -1.27 -8.10
CA ALA A 87 -2.23 -1.86 -8.02
C ALA A 87 -1.30 -1.36 -9.13
N ASP A 88 -1.83 -1.08 -10.32
CA ASP A 88 -1.06 -0.56 -11.45
C ASP A 88 -0.54 0.86 -11.22
N LYS A 89 -1.16 1.61 -10.30
CA LYS A 89 -0.77 2.99 -9.96
C LYS A 89 0.06 3.09 -8.68
N ALA A 90 0.02 2.07 -7.83
CA ALA A 90 0.60 2.12 -6.47
C ALA A 90 2.09 2.49 -6.48
N ASN A 91 2.87 1.89 -7.36
CA ASN A 91 4.31 2.11 -7.40
C ASN A 91 4.68 3.54 -7.85
N GLU A 92 4.02 4.04 -8.89
CA GLU A 92 4.21 5.40 -9.40
C GLU A 92 3.81 6.45 -8.36
N VAL A 93 2.65 6.25 -7.73
CA VAL A 93 2.14 7.16 -6.68
C VAL A 93 3.10 7.20 -5.51
N TRP A 94 3.60 6.05 -5.06
CA TRP A 94 4.56 6.00 -3.96
C TRP A 94 5.86 6.71 -4.30
N LYS A 95 6.40 6.51 -5.51
CA LYS A 95 7.63 7.15 -5.95
C LYS A 95 7.49 8.68 -5.98
N ASN A 96 6.37 9.18 -6.47
CA ASN A 96 6.10 10.62 -6.50
C ASN A 96 5.96 11.18 -5.09
N TYR A 97 5.24 10.50 -4.23
CA TYR A 97 5.10 10.89 -2.82
C TYR A 97 6.47 10.95 -2.15
N GLN A 98 7.27 9.92 -2.29
CA GLN A 98 8.60 9.84 -1.70
C GLN A 98 9.48 11.00 -2.18
N LEU A 99 9.45 11.28 -3.48
CA LEU A 99 10.25 12.37 -4.07
C LEU A 99 9.92 13.72 -3.42
N TYR A 100 8.65 14.06 -3.31
CA TYR A 100 8.25 15.35 -2.76
C TYR A 100 8.41 15.43 -1.25
N VAL A 101 8.23 14.32 -0.54
CA VAL A 101 8.53 14.24 0.90
C VAL A 101 10.03 14.48 1.15
N GLU A 102 10.89 13.86 0.36
CA GLU A 102 12.34 14.07 0.47
C GLU A 102 12.72 15.52 0.17
N GLN A 103 12.14 16.12 -0.87
CA GLN A 103 12.37 17.53 -1.20
C GLN A 103 11.93 18.45 -0.05
N PHE A 104 10.77 18.15 0.55
CA PHE A 104 10.27 18.93 1.68
C PHE A 104 11.25 18.90 2.86
N TYR A 105 11.71 17.71 3.25
CA TYR A 105 12.66 17.56 4.35
C TYR A 105 14.00 18.24 4.04
N ASP A 106 14.47 18.16 2.80
CA ASP A 106 15.73 18.79 2.39
C ASP A 106 15.65 20.33 2.46
N LEU A 107 14.45 20.90 2.34
CA LEU A 107 14.22 22.33 2.45
C LEU A 107 14.01 22.82 3.87
N LEU A 108 13.74 21.93 4.82
CA LEU A 108 13.55 22.31 6.23
C LEU A 108 14.86 22.79 6.84
N LYS A 109 14.93 24.06 7.21
CA LYS A 109 16.11 24.66 7.84
C LYS A 109 15.87 25.09 9.28
N LEU A 110 14.70 25.68 9.57
CA LEU A 110 14.37 26.15 10.91
C LEU A 110 14.08 25.03 11.90
N ASN A 111 13.52 23.92 11.44
CA ASN A 111 13.21 22.74 12.27
C ASN A 111 14.25 21.63 12.11
N ASN A 112 15.53 22.02 12.08
CA ASN A 112 16.64 21.10 11.82
C ASN A 112 16.70 19.94 12.83
N GLU A 113 16.51 20.21 14.11
CA GLU A 113 16.50 19.17 15.16
C GLU A 113 15.36 18.18 14.94
N ALA A 114 14.15 18.68 14.61
CA ALA A 114 13.00 17.82 14.32
C ALA A 114 13.24 16.96 13.08
N ARG A 115 13.84 17.54 12.05
CA ARG A 115 14.20 16.82 10.82
C ARG A 115 15.21 15.71 11.12
N GLU A 116 16.27 16.01 11.84
CA GLU A 116 17.31 15.03 12.20
C GLU A 116 16.74 13.92 13.07
N TYR A 117 15.85 14.25 13.99
CA TYR A 117 15.15 13.27 14.82
C TYR A 117 14.29 12.33 13.97
N ASP A 118 13.51 12.89 13.03
CA ASP A 118 12.68 12.10 12.14
C ASP A 118 13.55 11.19 11.25
N PHE A 119 14.64 11.69 10.69
CA PHE A 119 15.56 10.91 9.88
C PHE A 119 16.16 9.74 10.67
N LYS A 120 16.55 10.00 11.91
CA LYS A 120 17.11 8.96 12.79
C LYS A 120 16.08 7.87 13.09
N LYS A 121 14.85 8.25 13.46
CA LYS A 121 13.77 7.30 13.71
C LYS A 121 13.43 6.49 12.46
N ASN A 122 13.36 7.14 11.33
CA ASN A 122 13.06 6.48 10.06
C ASN A 122 14.16 5.49 9.68
N LEU A 123 15.43 5.86 9.90
CA LEU A 123 16.56 4.97 9.66
C LEU A 123 16.50 3.73 10.56
N GLU A 124 16.23 3.91 11.85
CA GLU A 124 16.09 2.80 12.79
C GLU A 124 14.97 1.84 12.36
N ALA A 125 13.81 2.39 11.98
CA ALA A 125 12.67 1.60 11.52
C ALA A 125 12.99 0.85 10.23
N LYS A 126 13.59 1.51 9.26
CA LYS A 126 13.97 0.88 7.98
C LYS A 126 15.05 -0.18 8.18
N THR A 127 16.01 0.04 9.07
CA THR A 127 17.04 -0.94 9.40
C THR A 127 16.43 -2.20 9.99
N LYS A 128 15.45 -2.06 10.89
CA LYS A 128 14.73 -3.21 11.46
C LYS A 128 14.01 -4.01 10.39
N LEU A 129 13.42 -3.33 9.41
CA LEU A 129 12.77 -4.01 8.28
C LEU A 129 13.78 -4.75 7.40
N CYS A 130 14.95 -4.16 7.17
CA CYS A 130 16.04 -4.83 6.44
C CYS A 130 16.49 -6.10 7.17
N GLU A 131 16.67 -6.02 8.48
CA GLU A 131 17.04 -7.17 9.31
C GLU A 131 15.96 -8.25 9.27
N ALA A 132 14.70 -7.87 9.36
CA ALA A 132 13.57 -8.80 9.27
C ALA A 132 13.52 -9.49 7.90
N ALA A 133 13.73 -8.74 6.82
CA ALA A 133 13.78 -9.29 5.46
C ALA A 133 14.96 -10.26 5.29
N GLU A 134 16.12 -9.93 5.84
CA GLU A 134 17.30 -10.79 5.81
C GLU A 134 17.05 -12.11 6.55
N LYS A 135 16.35 -12.07 7.68
CA LYS A 135 15.96 -13.28 8.43
C LYS A 135 14.95 -14.13 7.67
N LEU A 136 14.06 -13.53 6.90
CA LEU A 136 13.09 -14.25 6.08
C LEU A 136 13.77 -15.11 5.01
N ALA A 137 14.97 -14.75 4.58
CA ALA A 137 15.73 -15.57 3.63
C ALA A 137 16.06 -16.96 4.18
N GLU A 138 16.06 -17.13 5.49
CA GLU A 138 16.32 -18.39 6.19
C GLU A 138 15.03 -19.18 6.45
N GLU A 139 13.85 -18.62 6.20
CA GLU A 139 12.56 -19.26 6.43
C GLU A 139 12.40 -20.48 5.51
N PRO A 140 12.14 -21.70 6.06
CA PRO A 140 11.95 -22.90 5.25
C PRO A 140 10.71 -22.84 4.37
N ASP A 141 9.63 -22.21 4.84
CA ASP A 141 8.40 -22.06 4.08
C ASP A 141 8.51 -20.82 3.18
N VAL A 142 8.80 -21.03 1.90
CA VAL A 142 9.00 -19.97 0.91
C VAL A 142 7.74 -19.13 0.72
N ILE A 143 6.56 -19.75 0.73
CA ILE A 143 5.28 -19.03 0.57
C ILE A 143 5.04 -18.12 1.75
N SER A 144 5.25 -18.61 2.97
CA SER A 144 5.12 -17.79 4.19
C SER A 144 6.10 -16.63 4.18
N ALA A 145 7.36 -16.88 3.79
CA ALA A 145 8.39 -15.84 3.67
C ALA A 145 7.98 -14.76 2.66
N PHE A 146 7.43 -15.17 1.53
CA PHE A 146 6.96 -14.24 0.50
C PHE A 146 5.84 -13.33 1.01
N HIS A 147 4.86 -13.90 1.72
CA HIS A 147 3.76 -13.12 2.29
C HIS A 147 4.25 -12.13 3.36
N LYS A 148 5.14 -12.58 4.23
CA LYS A 148 5.75 -11.71 5.26
C LYS A 148 6.57 -10.58 4.61
N LEU A 149 7.25 -10.88 3.51
CA LEU A 149 7.99 -9.87 2.75
C LEU A 149 7.05 -8.80 2.18
N GLN A 150 5.87 -9.18 1.69
CA GLN A 150 4.89 -8.21 1.21
C GLN A 150 4.47 -7.24 2.32
N ASP A 151 4.27 -7.73 3.53
CA ASP A 151 3.97 -6.90 4.70
C ASP A 151 5.12 -5.95 5.02
N LEU A 152 6.36 -6.41 4.94
CA LEU A 152 7.54 -5.59 5.16
C LEU A 152 7.67 -4.49 4.09
N HIS A 153 7.37 -4.80 2.84
CA HIS A 153 7.33 -3.80 1.76
C HIS A 153 6.30 -2.70 2.05
N GLN A 154 5.12 -3.09 2.53
CA GLN A 154 4.09 -2.13 2.89
C GLN A 154 4.53 -1.23 4.04
N GLU A 155 5.12 -1.80 5.09
CA GLU A 155 5.65 -1.05 6.22
C GLU A 155 6.77 -0.09 5.78
N TYR A 156 7.67 -0.55 4.91
CA TYR A 156 8.76 0.28 4.40
C TYR A 156 8.23 1.51 3.68
N ARG A 157 7.18 1.36 2.89
CA ARG A 157 6.55 2.47 2.15
C ARG A 157 5.91 3.51 3.07
N GLU A 158 5.48 3.10 4.25
CA GLU A 158 4.86 3.98 5.24
C GLU A 158 5.87 4.76 6.06
N ILE A 159 7.11 4.29 6.13
CA ILE A 159 8.17 4.99 6.86
C ILE A 159 8.66 6.18 6.02
N GLY A 160 8.88 7.31 6.69
CA GLY A 160 9.38 8.51 6.05
C GLY A 160 10.84 8.42 5.60
N PRO A 161 11.39 9.49 5.02
CA PRO A 161 12.75 9.49 4.48
C PRO A 161 13.81 9.46 5.57
N VAL A 162 15.00 9.00 5.18
CA VAL A 162 16.21 9.09 5.99
C VAL A 162 17.12 10.20 5.45
N ALA A 163 18.25 10.45 6.10
CA ALA A 163 19.21 11.42 5.63
C ALA A 163 19.67 11.11 4.21
N LYS A 164 19.87 12.13 3.40
CA LYS A 164 20.13 12.04 1.96
C LYS A 164 21.26 11.06 1.61
N ASP A 165 22.35 11.08 2.36
CA ASP A 165 23.53 10.23 2.14
C ASP A 165 23.26 8.74 2.43
N LEU A 166 22.19 8.41 3.18
CA LEU A 166 21.85 7.05 3.56
C LEU A 166 20.68 6.45 2.77
N ARG A 167 19.97 7.27 1.99
CA ARG A 167 18.75 6.83 1.27
C ARG A 167 19.01 5.67 0.33
N GLU A 168 20.02 5.79 -0.49
CA GLU A 168 20.35 4.77 -1.48
C GLU A 168 20.85 3.48 -0.82
N SER A 169 21.71 3.58 0.17
CA SER A 169 22.28 2.41 0.84
C SER A 169 21.23 1.58 1.58
N ILE A 170 20.32 2.23 2.31
CA ILE A 170 19.27 1.51 3.04
C ILE A 170 18.26 0.87 2.08
N TRP A 171 17.91 1.54 1.01
CA TRP A 171 17.01 0.99 -0.02
C TRP A 171 17.65 -0.21 -0.72
N THR A 172 18.93 -0.10 -1.07
CA THR A 172 19.69 -1.19 -1.70
C THR A 172 19.75 -2.40 -0.80
N ARG A 173 19.99 -2.21 0.50
CA ARG A 173 20.01 -3.29 1.49
C ARG A 173 18.67 -4.03 1.53
N PHE A 174 17.57 -3.29 1.61
CA PHE A 174 16.22 -3.87 1.64
C PHE A 174 15.91 -4.60 0.34
N LYS A 175 16.24 -3.98 -0.79
CA LYS A 175 16.02 -4.55 -2.12
C LYS A 175 16.82 -5.85 -2.30
N ASN A 176 18.07 -5.90 -1.86
CA ASN A 176 18.89 -7.11 -1.95
C ASN A 176 18.30 -8.25 -1.13
N ALA A 177 17.84 -7.98 0.09
CA ALA A 177 17.17 -8.97 0.92
C ALA A 177 15.89 -9.49 0.25
N SER A 178 15.11 -8.60 -0.36
CA SER A 178 13.90 -8.97 -1.12
C SER A 178 14.23 -9.85 -2.31
N THR A 179 15.30 -9.54 -3.03
CA THR A 179 15.73 -10.31 -4.20
C THR A 179 16.07 -11.76 -3.84
N VAL A 180 16.74 -11.98 -2.71
CA VAL A 180 17.07 -13.33 -2.22
C VAL A 180 15.79 -14.15 -2.01
N ILE A 181 14.77 -13.56 -1.39
CA ILE A 181 13.50 -14.25 -1.12
C ILE A 181 12.75 -14.50 -2.44
N ASN A 182 12.69 -13.53 -3.33
CA ASN A 182 12.00 -13.65 -4.62
C ASN A 182 12.61 -14.73 -5.51
N LYS A 183 13.93 -14.93 -5.45
CA LYS A 183 14.62 -16.00 -6.19
C LYS A 183 14.23 -17.39 -5.70
N LYS A 184 13.87 -17.53 -4.43
CA LYS A 184 13.44 -18.81 -3.86
C LYS A 184 11.99 -19.13 -4.18
N HIS A 185 11.17 -18.10 -4.44
CA HIS A 185 9.75 -18.24 -4.79
C HIS A 185 9.60 -18.57 -6.27
#